data_9f1c4c3527bce0f596cc2c614e1c2a24
#
_entry.id   9f1c4c3527bce0f596cc2c614e1c2a24
#
_cell.length_a   1.000
_cell.length_b   1.000
_cell.length_c   1.000
_cell.angle_alpha   90.00
_cell.angle_beta   90.00
_cell.angle_gamma   90.00
#
_symmetry.space_group_name_H-M   'P 1'
#
loop_
_entity.id
_entity.type
_entity.pdbx_description
1 polymer ?
#
loop_
_entity_poly.entity_id
_entity_poly.type
_entity_poly.pdbx_seq_one_letter_code
_entity_poly.pdbx_strand_id
1 'polypeptide(L)'
;LDLVGRGQRDTPKYAKLCAEVDQKREAKKEPFVERLYELLKKLLPAAEAQGLKLGIENRQGLEELPLESDFQFMFRELASQALVYWHDVGHGQIKENLGFIHHAMHLESLRGRLFGFHIHDVQFPGRDHCAPGTGTVDFAALQPSVKPEHIKVFELSPGLAVEEVKKGVAHVKKAW
;
A
#
# COMPACT_ATOMS: atom_id res chain seq x y z
N LEU A 1 2.64 -2.02 16.48
CA LEU A 1 2.37 -3.47 16.32
C LEU A 1 2.21 -4.20 17.65
N ASP A 2 3.11 -3.99 18.63
CA ASP A 2 3.09 -4.72 19.93
C ASP A 2 1.75 -4.56 20.70
N LEU A 3 1.23 -3.34 20.85
CA LEU A 3 -0.04 -3.10 21.51
C LEU A 3 -1.22 -3.77 20.78
N VAL A 4 -1.21 -3.72 19.47
CA VAL A 4 -2.25 -4.35 18.63
C VAL A 4 -2.18 -5.87 18.74
N GLY A 5 -0.99 -6.46 18.69
CA GLY A 5 -0.78 -7.90 18.89
C GLY A 5 -1.22 -8.40 20.26
N ARG A 6 -1.24 -7.53 21.28
CA ARG A 6 -1.75 -7.82 22.62
C ARG A 6 -3.25 -7.51 22.80
N GLY A 7 -3.99 -7.24 21.72
CA GLY A 7 -5.42 -6.92 21.78
C GLY A 7 -5.76 -5.56 22.40
N GLN A 8 -4.82 -4.61 22.41
CA GLN A 8 -4.98 -3.29 23.01
C GLN A 8 -5.36 -2.18 22.01
N ARG A 9 -5.79 -2.54 20.80
CA ARG A 9 -6.14 -1.60 19.74
C ARG A 9 -7.26 -0.63 20.14
N ASP A 10 -8.26 -1.12 20.87
CA ASP A 10 -9.45 -0.35 21.25
C ASP A 10 -9.31 0.37 22.60
N THR A 11 -8.06 0.56 23.07
CA THR A 11 -7.80 1.24 24.34
C THR A 11 -7.58 2.74 24.14
N PRO A 12 -7.94 3.59 25.14
CA PRO A 12 -7.62 5.03 25.11
C PRO A 12 -6.12 5.31 24.95
N LYS A 13 -5.27 4.45 25.49
CA LYS A 13 -3.81 4.53 25.35
C LYS A 13 -3.39 4.40 23.89
N TYR A 14 -3.97 3.44 23.17
CA TYR A 14 -3.68 3.23 21.76
C TYR A 14 -4.18 4.38 20.89
N ALA A 15 -5.42 4.83 21.11
CA ALA A 15 -5.99 5.98 20.42
C ALA A 15 -5.14 7.25 20.57
N LYS A 16 -4.65 7.52 21.79
CA LYS A 16 -3.73 8.63 22.06
C LYS A 16 -2.42 8.49 21.28
N LEU A 17 -1.83 7.27 21.25
CA LEU A 17 -0.61 7.01 20.52
C LEU A 17 -0.79 7.23 19.00
N CYS A 18 -1.91 6.77 18.43
CA CYS A 18 -2.20 7.00 17.01
C CYS A 18 -2.32 8.49 16.68
N ALA A 19 -3.05 9.25 17.51
CA ALA A 19 -3.18 10.70 17.34
C ALA A 19 -1.82 11.42 17.43
N GLU A 20 -0.94 11.00 18.35
CA GLU A 20 0.43 11.55 18.44
C GLU A 20 1.28 11.22 17.21
N VAL A 21 1.14 10.01 16.65
CA VAL A 21 1.83 9.61 15.41
C VAL A 21 1.36 10.47 14.24
N ASP A 22 0.04 10.60 14.06
CA ASP A 22 -0.55 11.42 13.00
C ASP A 22 -0.09 12.88 13.10
N GLN A 23 -0.18 13.47 14.27
CA GLN A 23 0.25 14.85 14.49
C GLN A 23 1.74 15.05 14.15
N LYS A 24 2.60 14.13 14.60
CA LYS A 24 4.05 14.24 14.39
C LYS A 24 4.43 14.08 12.92
N ARG A 25 3.79 13.14 12.20
CA ARG A 25 4.10 12.94 10.78
C ARG A 25 3.57 14.10 9.93
N GLU A 26 2.34 14.58 10.16
CA GLU A 26 1.80 15.75 9.45
C GLU A 26 2.66 17.00 9.67
N ALA A 27 3.13 17.24 10.89
CA ALA A 27 3.98 18.39 11.20
C ALA A 27 5.37 18.34 10.54
N LYS A 28 5.84 17.17 10.11
CA LYS A 28 7.22 16.98 9.61
C LYS A 28 7.31 16.60 8.15
N LYS A 29 6.21 16.21 7.50
CA LYS A 29 6.23 15.62 6.16
C LYS A 29 6.57 16.60 5.03
N GLU A 30 6.19 17.87 5.16
CA GLU A 30 6.21 18.85 4.08
C GLU A 30 7.55 18.92 3.32
N PRO A 31 8.74 19.06 3.96
CA PRO A 31 10.00 19.12 3.24
C PRO A 31 10.35 17.84 2.45
N PHE A 32 9.80 16.71 2.88
CA PHE A 32 10.04 15.42 2.21
C PHE A 32 9.08 15.21 1.04
N VAL A 33 7.81 15.61 1.22
CA VAL A 33 6.80 15.61 0.14
C VAL A 33 7.24 16.54 -0.98
N GLU A 34 7.75 17.74 -0.66
CA GLU A 34 8.30 18.67 -1.63
C GLU A 34 9.48 18.07 -2.41
N ARG A 35 10.42 17.41 -1.72
CA ARG A 35 11.55 16.74 -2.39
C ARG A 35 11.09 15.62 -3.32
N LEU A 36 10.11 14.81 -2.90
CA LEU A 36 9.53 13.78 -3.75
C LEU A 36 8.86 14.40 -4.97
N TYR A 37 8.08 15.46 -4.79
CA TYR A 37 7.44 16.20 -5.86
C TYR A 37 8.46 16.72 -6.89
N GLU A 38 9.50 17.41 -6.44
CA GLU A 38 10.55 17.94 -7.31
C GLU A 38 11.35 16.84 -8.02
N LEU A 39 11.57 15.70 -7.37
CA LEU A 39 12.19 14.53 -8.00
C LEU A 39 11.31 13.97 -9.12
N LEU A 40 10.04 13.72 -8.85
CA LEU A 40 9.09 13.21 -9.83
C LEU A 40 8.95 14.18 -11.01
N LYS A 41 8.84 15.48 -10.75
CA LYS A 41 8.77 16.53 -11.78
C LYS A 41 9.97 16.50 -12.73
N LYS A 42 11.16 16.17 -12.23
CA LYS A 42 12.37 16.02 -13.05
C LYS A 42 12.40 14.72 -13.85
N LEU A 43 11.87 13.63 -13.30
CA LEU A 43 11.93 12.30 -13.92
C LEU A 43 10.82 12.08 -14.96
N LEU A 44 9.65 12.65 -14.74
CA LEU A 44 8.47 12.41 -15.58
C LEU A 44 8.69 12.72 -17.07
N PRO A 45 9.33 13.84 -17.49
CA PRO A 45 9.56 14.09 -18.91
C PRO A 45 10.40 13.00 -19.59
N ALA A 46 11.38 12.45 -18.90
CA ALA A 46 12.20 11.35 -19.43
C ALA A 46 11.41 10.04 -19.49
N ALA A 47 10.57 9.76 -18.50
CA ALA A 47 9.68 8.60 -18.51
C ALA A 47 8.66 8.67 -19.65
N GLU A 48 8.04 9.83 -19.86
CA GLU A 48 7.08 10.08 -20.94
C GLU A 48 7.73 9.89 -22.31
N ALA A 49 8.91 10.49 -22.51
CA ALA A 49 9.66 10.37 -23.78
C ALA A 49 10.03 8.92 -24.13
N GLN A 50 10.17 8.06 -23.13
CA GLN A 50 10.51 6.65 -23.31
C GLN A 50 9.30 5.71 -23.19
N GLY A 51 8.08 6.24 -23.00
CA GLY A 51 6.88 5.42 -22.83
C GLY A 51 6.88 4.60 -21.53
N LEU A 52 7.65 5.02 -20.51
CA LEU A 52 7.75 4.34 -19.23
C LEU A 52 6.70 4.83 -18.24
N LYS A 53 6.35 3.99 -17.26
CA LYS A 53 5.54 4.36 -16.11
C LYS A 53 6.41 4.45 -14.86
N LEU A 54 6.16 5.49 -14.06
CA LEU A 54 6.74 5.63 -12.72
C LEU A 54 5.64 5.34 -11.70
N GLY A 55 5.76 4.19 -11.03
CA GLY A 55 4.83 3.79 -9.98
C GLY A 55 5.26 4.37 -8.64
N ILE A 56 4.37 5.11 -7.97
CA ILE A 56 4.53 5.42 -6.55
C ILE A 56 3.72 4.43 -5.73
N GLU A 57 4.40 3.83 -4.75
CA GLU A 57 3.88 2.74 -3.95
C GLU A 57 3.47 3.21 -2.56
N ASN A 58 2.38 2.65 -2.01
CA ASN A 58 2.04 2.82 -0.60
C ASN A 58 3.07 2.13 0.30
N ARG A 59 3.51 2.84 1.33
CA ARG A 59 4.61 2.40 2.19
C ARG A 59 4.11 1.62 3.41
N GLN A 60 4.96 0.73 3.95
CA GLN A 60 4.65 -0.10 5.11
C GLN A 60 4.70 0.71 6.41
N GLY A 61 5.75 1.48 6.61
CA GLY A 61 5.95 2.27 7.82
C GLY A 61 5.00 3.44 7.91
N LEU A 62 4.54 3.75 9.12
CA LEU A 62 3.62 4.88 9.36
C LEU A 62 4.28 6.24 9.10
N GLU A 63 5.61 6.30 9.21
CA GLU A 63 6.42 7.49 8.97
C GLU A 63 6.96 7.60 7.54
N GLU A 64 6.80 6.56 6.73
CA GLU A 64 7.30 6.55 5.34
C GLU A 64 6.37 7.32 4.41
N LEU A 65 6.97 8.03 3.44
CA LEU A 65 6.26 8.84 2.46
C LEU A 65 6.22 8.15 1.08
N PRO A 66 5.20 8.42 0.28
CA PRO A 66 4.05 9.32 0.55
C PRO A 66 3.07 8.73 1.56
N LEU A 67 2.43 9.61 2.35
CA LEU A 67 1.30 9.23 3.18
C LEU A 67 0.05 9.08 2.29
N GLU A 68 -0.99 8.46 2.84
CA GLU A 68 -2.24 8.21 2.11
C GLU A 68 -2.86 9.50 1.56
N SER A 69 -2.75 10.61 2.30
CA SER A 69 -3.22 11.94 1.89
C SER A 69 -2.39 12.59 0.76
N ASP A 70 -1.13 12.17 0.59
CA ASP A 70 -0.21 12.82 -0.35
C ASP A 70 -0.38 12.32 -1.78
N PHE A 71 -0.89 11.09 -2.00
CA PHE A 71 -1.08 10.52 -3.34
C PHE A 71 -1.96 11.38 -4.23
N GLN A 72 -3.12 11.84 -3.71
CA GLN A 72 -4.03 12.67 -4.49
C GLN A 72 -3.39 14.00 -4.88
N PHE A 73 -2.60 14.60 -3.98
CA PHE A 73 -1.82 15.80 -4.26
C PHE A 73 -0.84 15.55 -5.41
N MET A 74 -0.01 14.49 -5.32
CA MET A 74 0.98 14.17 -6.34
C MET A 74 0.34 13.96 -7.72
N PHE A 75 -0.75 13.19 -7.80
CA PHE A 75 -1.43 12.90 -9.06
C PHE A 75 -2.12 14.12 -9.67
N ARG A 76 -2.61 15.06 -8.86
CA ARG A 76 -3.22 16.29 -9.32
C ARG A 76 -2.18 17.29 -9.83
N GLU A 77 -1.15 17.53 -9.02
CA GLU A 77 -0.17 18.58 -9.33
C GLU A 77 0.77 18.20 -10.48
N LEU A 78 1.17 16.94 -10.56
CA LEU A 78 2.04 16.47 -11.62
C LEU A 78 1.30 16.12 -12.91
N ALA A 79 0.01 15.83 -12.84
CA ALA A 79 -0.94 15.62 -13.95
C ALA A 79 -0.45 14.71 -15.10
N SER A 80 0.65 13.96 -14.91
CA SER A 80 1.25 13.08 -15.91
C SER A 80 0.57 11.73 -15.97
N GLN A 81 0.38 11.19 -17.18
CA GLN A 81 -0.07 9.81 -17.40
C GLN A 81 1.05 8.78 -17.18
N ALA A 82 2.30 9.22 -17.12
CA ALA A 82 3.43 8.36 -16.77
C ALA A 82 3.52 8.10 -15.26
N LEU A 83 2.91 8.96 -14.43
CA LEU A 83 2.84 8.75 -12.98
C LEU A 83 1.62 7.90 -12.64
N VAL A 84 1.88 6.74 -12.03
CA VAL A 84 0.86 5.75 -11.70
C VAL A 84 0.95 5.32 -10.23
N TYR A 85 -0.12 4.70 -9.74
CA TYR A 85 -0.16 4.10 -8.42
C TYR A 85 0.20 2.63 -8.49
N TRP A 86 1.12 2.22 -7.64
CA TRP A 86 1.43 0.81 -7.38
C TRP A 86 0.95 0.45 -5.99
N HIS A 87 0.12 -0.58 -5.88
CA HIS A 87 -0.48 -0.94 -4.61
C HIS A 87 0.17 -2.18 -4.01
N ASP A 88 0.88 -2.00 -2.92
CA ASP A 88 1.30 -3.12 -2.08
C ASP A 88 0.16 -3.50 -1.13
N VAL A 89 -0.34 -4.73 -1.32
CA VAL A 89 -1.49 -5.25 -0.58
C VAL A 89 -1.16 -5.47 0.91
N GLY A 90 0.02 -5.95 1.21
CA GLY A 90 0.42 -6.19 2.58
C GLY A 90 0.66 -4.89 3.36
N HIS A 91 1.28 -3.89 2.72
CA HIS A 91 1.45 -2.57 3.34
C HIS A 91 0.10 -1.92 3.69
N GLY A 92 -0.88 -2.02 2.77
CA GLY A 92 -2.25 -1.58 3.04
C GLY A 92 -2.89 -2.33 4.21
N GLN A 93 -2.74 -3.65 4.24
CA GLN A 93 -3.30 -4.48 5.31
C GLN A 93 -2.67 -4.19 6.68
N ILE A 94 -1.36 -3.96 6.76
CA ILE A 94 -0.71 -3.58 8.02
C ILE A 94 -1.31 -2.28 8.57
N LYS A 95 -1.49 -1.27 7.73
CA LYS A 95 -2.10 0.01 8.15
C LYS A 95 -3.56 -0.14 8.56
N GLU A 96 -4.33 -1.02 7.92
CA GLU A 96 -5.67 -1.37 8.35
C GLU A 96 -5.67 -2.09 9.70
N ASN A 97 -4.80 -3.09 9.89
CA ASN A 97 -4.63 -3.78 11.17
C ASN A 97 -4.30 -2.81 12.32
N LEU A 98 -3.51 -1.78 12.02
CA LEU A 98 -3.18 -0.70 12.94
C LEU A 98 -4.29 0.37 13.08
N GLY A 99 -5.32 0.38 12.21
CA GLY A 99 -6.43 1.31 12.27
C GLY A 99 -6.17 2.69 11.68
N PHE A 100 -5.18 2.82 10.82
CA PHE A 100 -4.86 4.08 10.14
C PHE A 100 -5.64 4.29 8.85
N ILE A 101 -6.02 3.22 8.17
CA ILE A 101 -6.82 3.26 6.94
C ILE A 101 -7.92 2.20 6.96
N HIS A 102 -8.89 2.37 6.07
CA HIS A 102 -9.76 1.30 5.59
C HIS A 102 -9.22 0.86 4.23
N HIS A 103 -8.64 -0.34 4.15
CA HIS A 103 -7.82 -0.80 3.04
C HIS A 103 -8.54 -0.72 1.68
N ALA A 104 -9.73 -1.31 1.57
CA ALA A 104 -10.50 -1.30 0.33
C ALA A 104 -10.89 0.13 -0.11
N MET A 105 -11.28 1.00 0.82
CA MET A 105 -11.63 2.39 0.51
C MET A 105 -10.41 3.20 0.06
N HIS A 106 -9.24 2.97 0.68
CA HIS A 106 -8.00 3.60 0.25
C HIS A 106 -7.65 3.20 -1.19
N LEU A 107 -7.67 1.90 -1.50
CA LEU A 107 -7.42 1.40 -2.84
C LEU A 107 -8.42 1.97 -3.86
N GLU A 108 -9.71 1.98 -3.53
CA GLU A 108 -10.75 2.55 -4.38
C GLU A 108 -10.51 4.03 -4.71
N SER A 109 -10.08 4.81 -3.73
CA SER A 109 -9.80 6.24 -3.92
C SER A 109 -8.69 6.52 -4.95
N LEU A 110 -7.80 5.56 -5.19
CA LEU A 110 -6.66 5.63 -6.12
C LEU A 110 -6.84 4.78 -7.38
N ARG A 111 -7.99 4.11 -7.55
CA ARG A 111 -8.25 3.18 -8.68
C ARG A 111 -8.05 3.80 -10.06
N GLY A 112 -8.24 5.12 -10.20
CA GLY A 112 -8.05 5.84 -11.47
C GLY A 112 -6.59 5.96 -11.91
N ARG A 113 -5.65 5.72 -10.99
CA ARG A 113 -4.20 5.74 -11.23
C ARG A 113 -3.53 4.39 -11.01
N LEU A 114 -4.30 3.39 -10.57
CA LEU A 114 -3.80 2.06 -10.26
C LEU A 114 -3.27 1.37 -11.51
N PHE A 115 -2.04 0.87 -11.42
CA PHE A 115 -1.35 0.23 -12.53
C PHE A 115 -0.93 -1.21 -12.22
N GLY A 116 -0.60 -1.48 -10.97
CA GLY A 116 -0.18 -2.81 -10.58
C GLY A 116 -0.16 -3.02 -9.06
N PHE A 117 0.18 -4.22 -8.69
CA PHE A 117 0.17 -4.71 -7.31
C PHE A 117 1.45 -5.46 -6.96
N HIS A 118 1.94 -5.28 -5.74
CA HIS A 118 2.64 -6.31 -5.00
C HIS A 118 1.62 -7.09 -4.18
N ILE A 119 1.66 -8.42 -4.29
CA ILE A 119 0.65 -9.31 -3.71
C ILE A 119 1.32 -10.25 -2.73
N HIS A 120 0.98 -10.10 -1.48
CA HIS A 120 1.28 -11.01 -0.39
C HIS A 120 0.23 -10.86 0.71
N ASP A 121 0.22 -11.78 1.65
CA ASP A 121 -0.66 -11.72 2.80
C ASP A 121 0.07 -11.23 4.04
N VAL A 122 -0.69 -10.89 5.07
CA VAL A 122 -0.18 -10.40 6.36
C VAL A 122 -0.79 -11.20 7.48
N GLN A 123 0.04 -11.90 8.23
CA GLN A 123 -0.37 -12.47 9.52
C GLN A 123 -0.41 -11.36 10.56
N PHE A 124 -1.57 -11.27 11.24
CA PHE A 124 -1.82 -10.25 12.25
C PHE A 124 -0.74 -10.24 13.35
N PRO A 125 -0.27 -9.07 13.81
CA PRO A 125 -0.70 -7.73 13.39
C PRO A 125 0.06 -7.16 12.18
N GLY A 126 1.20 -7.72 11.76
CA GLY A 126 2.01 -7.09 10.71
C GLY A 126 3.17 -7.94 10.20
N ARG A 127 3.09 -9.28 10.25
CA ARG A 127 4.04 -10.15 9.59
C ARG A 127 3.63 -10.29 8.12
N ASP A 128 4.34 -9.64 7.25
CA ASP A 128 4.09 -9.55 5.81
C ASP A 128 4.81 -10.63 4.98
N HIS A 129 4.69 -10.51 3.65
CA HIS A 129 5.26 -11.44 2.66
C HIS A 129 4.84 -12.90 2.88
N CYS A 130 3.69 -13.11 3.53
CA CYS A 130 3.08 -14.44 3.72
C CYS A 130 2.36 -14.88 2.44
N ALA A 131 2.15 -16.20 2.31
CA ALA A 131 1.36 -16.73 1.21
C ALA A 131 -0.11 -16.26 1.29
N PRO A 132 -0.70 -15.74 0.20
CA PRO A 132 -2.10 -15.33 0.19
C PRO A 132 -3.06 -16.42 0.66
N GLY A 133 -4.02 -16.02 1.50
CA GLY A 133 -4.97 -16.92 2.16
C GLY A 133 -4.48 -17.49 3.48
N THR A 134 -3.31 -17.06 3.99
CA THR A 134 -2.79 -17.49 5.31
C THR A 134 -2.80 -16.36 6.36
N GLY A 135 -3.23 -15.17 5.97
CA GLY A 135 -3.27 -13.98 6.82
C GLY A 135 -4.63 -13.32 6.90
N THR A 136 -4.63 -11.99 6.97
CA THR A 136 -5.82 -11.17 7.22
C THR A 136 -6.27 -10.35 6.03
N VAL A 137 -5.61 -10.46 4.88
CA VAL A 137 -6.01 -9.71 3.67
C VAL A 137 -7.34 -10.26 3.13
N ASP A 138 -8.34 -9.38 3.04
CA ASP A 138 -9.59 -9.68 2.34
C ASP A 138 -9.44 -9.36 0.84
N PHE A 139 -8.90 -10.32 0.08
CA PHE A 139 -8.73 -10.19 -1.36
C PHE A 139 -10.06 -9.96 -2.11
N ALA A 140 -11.17 -10.50 -1.58
CA ALA A 140 -12.49 -10.29 -2.19
C ALA A 140 -12.96 -8.84 -2.05
N ALA A 141 -12.70 -8.20 -0.90
CA ALA A 141 -13.02 -6.79 -0.69
C ALA A 141 -12.21 -5.84 -1.60
N LEU A 142 -11.02 -6.24 -2.03
CA LEU A 142 -10.17 -5.45 -2.94
C LEU A 142 -10.55 -5.63 -4.41
N GLN A 143 -11.24 -6.74 -4.75
CA GLN A 143 -11.56 -7.12 -6.14
C GLN A 143 -12.25 -6.02 -6.97
N PRO A 144 -13.16 -5.18 -6.44
CA PRO A 144 -13.80 -4.13 -7.24
C PRO A 144 -12.84 -3.09 -7.86
N SER A 145 -11.63 -2.97 -7.32
CA SER A 145 -10.59 -2.09 -7.86
C SER A 145 -9.61 -2.80 -8.81
N VAL A 146 -9.69 -4.13 -8.90
CA VAL A 146 -8.77 -4.93 -9.73
C VAL A 146 -9.30 -5.04 -11.16
N LYS A 147 -8.40 -4.87 -12.13
CA LYS A 147 -8.70 -5.04 -13.55
C LYS A 147 -7.78 -6.09 -14.18
N PRO A 148 -8.20 -6.73 -15.29
CA PRO A 148 -7.38 -7.71 -15.99
C PRO A 148 -6.01 -7.16 -16.43
N GLU A 149 -5.98 -5.91 -16.87
CA GLU A 149 -4.77 -5.24 -17.37
C GLU A 149 -3.77 -4.84 -16.30
N HIS A 150 -4.14 -4.82 -15.01
CA HIS A 150 -3.21 -4.50 -13.95
C HIS A 150 -2.10 -5.55 -13.83
N ILE A 151 -0.86 -5.09 -13.65
CA ILE A 151 0.28 -5.95 -13.36
C ILE A 151 0.12 -6.52 -11.96
N LYS A 152 0.34 -7.83 -11.82
CA LYS A 152 0.19 -8.56 -10.54
C LYS A 152 1.49 -9.29 -10.25
N VAL A 153 2.25 -8.80 -9.28
CA VAL A 153 3.52 -9.37 -8.84
C VAL A 153 3.35 -9.99 -7.47
N PHE A 154 3.60 -11.29 -7.34
CA PHE A 154 3.63 -11.95 -6.04
C PHE A 154 4.99 -11.71 -5.39
N GLU A 155 4.99 -10.94 -4.31
CA GLU A 155 6.18 -10.60 -3.54
C GLU A 155 6.17 -11.39 -2.23
N LEU A 156 6.67 -12.62 -2.30
CA LEU A 156 6.55 -13.59 -1.22
C LEU A 156 7.90 -13.84 -0.54
N SER A 157 7.84 -14.18 0.76
CA SER A 157 9.04 -14.58 1.50
C SER A 157 9.77 -15.74 0.82
N PRO A 158 11.08 -15.66 0.62
CA PRO A 158 11.87 -16.73 -0.01
C PRO A 158 11.90 -18.02 0.79
N GLY A 159 11.49 -17.99 2.06
CA GLY A 159 11.40 -19.16 2.93
C GLY A 159 10.12 -19.98 2.79
N LEU A 160 9.16 -19.57 1.94
CA LEU A 160 7.92 -20.33 1.72
C LEU A 160 8.16 -21.59 0.91
N ALA A 161 7.48 -22.67 1.27
CA ALA A 161 7.48 -23.88 0.46
C ALA A 161 6.75 -23.67 -0.88
N VAL A 162 7.19 -24.35 -1.93
CA VAL A 162 6.61 -24.24 -3.29
C VAL A 162 5.09 -24.49 -3.28
N GLU A 163 4.61 -25.41 -2.47
CA GLU A 163 3.19 -25.72 -2.38
C GLU A 163 2.38 -24.59 -1.68
N GLU A 164 2.98 -23.85 -0.76
CA GLU A 164 2.37 -22.66 -0.15
C GLU A 164 2.23 -21.54 -1.19
N VAL A 165 3.28 -21.32 -1.97
CA VAL A 165 3.25 -20.35 -3.09
C VAL A 165 2.15 -20.69 -4.09
N LYS A 166 2.08 -21.95 -4.54
CA LYS A 166 1.04 -22.41 -5.48
C LYS A 166 -0.37 -22.19 -4.95
N LYS A 167 -0.61 -22.55 -3.68
CA LYS A 167 -1.91 -22.35 -3.01
C LYS A 167 -2.24 -20.87 -2.91
N GLY A 168 -1.29 -20.02 -2.55
CA GLY A 168 -1.47 -18.57 -2.46
C GLY A 168 -1.83 -17.96 -3.82
N VAL A 169 -1.12 -18.34 -4.89
CA VAL A 169 -1.45 -17.90 -6.26
C VAL A 169 -2.87 -18.34 -6.66
N ALA A 170 -3.23 -19.60 -6.37
CA ALA A 170 -4.57 -20.11 -6.66
C ALA A 170 -5.66 -19.37 -5.86
N HIS A 171 -5.37 -19.01 -4.60
CA HIS A 171 -6.28 -18.24 -3.75
C HIS A 171 -6.59 -16.85 -4.37
N VAL A 172 -5.56 -16.11 -4.78
CA VAL A 172 -5.76 -14.80 -5.42
C VAL A 172 -6.48 -14.92 -6.76
N LYS A 173 -6.11 -15.89 -7.61
CA LYS A 173 -6.79 -16.12 -8.90
C LYS A 173 -8.26 -16.48 -8.78
N LYS A 174 -8.69 -17.01 -7.63
CA LYS A 174 -10.10 -17.28 -7.37
C LYS A 174 -10.83 -16.02 -6.90
N ALA A 175 -10.13 -15.09 -6.22
CA ALA A 175 -10.71 -13.88 -5.69
C ALA A 175 -10.78 -12.75 -6.74
N TRP A 176 -9.82 -12.73 -7.70
CA TRP A 176 -9.61 -11.68 -8.74
C TRP A 176 -9.80 -12.24 -10.16
#